data_88c55a12113a333e184a3bd0922f9ad8
#
_entry.id   88c55a12113a333e184a3bd0922f9ad8
#
_cell.length_a   1.000
_cell.length_b   1.000
_cell.length_c   1.000
_cell.angle_alpha   90.00
_cell.angle_beta   90.00
_cell.angle_gamma   90.00
#
_symmetry.space_group_name_H-M   'P 1'
#
loop_
_entity.id
_entity.type
_entity.pdbx_description
1 polymer ?
#
loop_
_entity_poly.entity_id
_entity_poly.type
_entity_poly.pdbx_seq_one_letter_code
_entity_poly.pdbx_strand_id
1 'polypeptide(L)'
;TGLLWGSIVANVIDAQFIVMGTAGNTTLKKKFIGSNALRVVRDSHKPVITIKGKQHRKGCKNIVLPLDLTKETKEKVAKAIEFAKRFGSTIRVVSVLLTNDEFIVNRLTRQLDQVKKYIMEQGVDCTAEIVRDTKGGQTLADSIIDYANKSKGDLIMIMTQQETEFTDYFIGSSAQGVINVSEIPVLSIIPSPKKDTTVFHPY
;
A
#
# COMPACT_ATOMS: atom_id res chain seq x y z
N THR A 1 -12.47 -8.18 24.50
CA THR A 1 -11.74 -7.46 23.41
C THR A 1 -11.44 -8.34 22.20
N GLY A 2 -11.42 -9.67 22.33
CA GLY A 2 -11.22 -10.60 21.20
C GLY A 2 -12.47 -10.78 20.32
N LEU A 3 -13.65 -10.59 20.86
CA LEU A 3 -14.93 -10.78 20.16
C LEU A 3 -15.19 -9.74 19.05
N LEU A 4 -14.75 -8.49 19.24
CA LEU A 4 -14.99 -7.41 18.26
C LEU A 4 -14.26 -7.65 16.94
N TRP A 5 -13.04 -8.15 17.02
CA TRP A 5 -12.22 -8.46 15.85
C TRP A 5 -12.79 -9.63 15.03
N GLY A 6 -13.13 -10.73 15.68
CA GLY A 6 -13.73 -11.88 15.00
C GLY A 6 -15.06 -11.53 14.30
N SER A 7 -15.87 -10.67 14.92
CA SER A 7 -17.13 -10.20 14.33
C SER A 7 -16.91 -9.30 13.11
N ILE A 8 -15.88 -8.43 13.08
CA ILE A 8 -15.60 -7.57 11.93
C ILE A 8 -15.17 -8.42 10.72
N VAL A 9 -14.28 -9.38 10.92
CA VAL A 9 -13.78 -10.22 9.82
C VAL A 9 -14.84 -11.20 9.32
N ALA A 10 -15.65 -11.77 10.21
CA ALA A 10 -16.67 -12.77 9.85
C ALA A 10 -17.91 -12.18 9.15
N ASN A 11 -18.28 -10.92 9.43
CA ASN A 11 -19.52 -10.31 8.92
C ASN A 11 -19.33 -9.44 7.67
N VAL A 12 -18.13 -9.42 7.04
CA VAL A 12 -17.82 -8.54 5.90
C VAL A 12 -17.93 -9.32 4.57
N ILE A 13 -18.98 -10.13 4.39
CA ILE A 13 -19.11 -11.03 3.23
C ILE A 13 -19.27 -10.24 1.92
N ASP A 14 -20.05 -9.17 1.88
CA ASP A 14 -20.34 -8.39 0.67
C ASP A 14 -19.63 -7.04 0.58
N ALA A 15 -18.75 -6.71 1.53
CA ALA A 15 -18.04 -5.44 1.50
C ALA A 15 -16.95 -5.40 0.42
N GLN A 16 -16.82 -4.26 -0.24
CA GLN A 16 -15.75 -4.00 -1.19
C GLN A 16 -14.43 -3.72 -0.46
N PHE A 17 -14.49 -3.06 0.68
CA PHE A 17 -13.37 -2.73 1.58
C PHE A 17 -13.87 -2.41 2.98
N ILE A 18 -12.97 -2.47 3.94
CA ILE A 18 -13.22 -2.10 5.34
C ILE A 18 -12.59 -0.74 5.59
N VAL A 19 -13.31 0.18 6.25
CA VAL A 19 -12.74 1.45 6.72
C VAL A 19 -12.72 1.46 8.23
N MET A 20 -11.56 1.76 8.83
CA MET A 20 -11.45 1.78 10.28
C MET A 20 -10.47 2.84 10.79
N GLY A 21 -10.78 3.40 11.96
CA GLY A 21 -9.85 4.26 12.69
C GLY A 21 -8.74 3.45 13.37
N THR A 22 -7.56 4.03 13.45
CA THR A 22 -6.39 3.39 14.09
C THR A 22 -6.20 3.76 15.55
N ALA A 23 -6.85 4.84 16.02
CA ALA A 23 -6.74 5.31 17.39
C ALA A 23 -7.76 4.62 18.32
N GLY A 24 -7.27 3.84 19.29
CA GLY A 24 -8.05 3.45 20.46
C GLY A 24 -8.09 4.58 21.50
N ASN A 25 -8.99 4.46 22.50
CA ASN A 25 -9.23 5.46 23.57
C ASN A 25 -8.04 5.70 24.55
N THR A 26 -6.88 5.11 24.30
CA THR A 26 -5.71 5.24 25.17
C THR A 26 -4.89 6.49 24.82
N THR A 27 -5.00 7.50 25.63
CA THR A 27 -4.46 8.87 25.51
C THR A 27 -2.92 8.94 25.41
N LEU A 28 -2.20 7.87 25.70
CA LEU A 28 -0.72 7.91 25.85
C LEU A 28 0.10 7.45 24.66
N LYS A 29 -0.50 6.85 23.61
CA LYS A 29 0.24 6.36 22.43
C LYS A 29 -0.39 6.77 21.11
N LYS A 30 -0.59 8.08 20.88
CA LYS A 30 -1.13 8.63 19.62
C LYS A 30 -0.29 8.35 18.37
N LYS A 31 0.92 7.76 18.51
CA LYS A 31 1.84 7.52 17.38
C LYS A 31 1.71 6.15 16.70
N PHE A 32 1.05 5.18 17.32
CA PHE A 32 1.00 3.81 16.78
C PHE A 32 -0.43 3.36 16.52
N ILE A 33 -0.57 2.54 15.47
CA ILE A 33 -1.83 1.83 15.20
C ILE A 33 -2.14 0.87 16.34
N GLY A 34 -3.39 0.78 16.74
CA GLY A 34 -3.84 -0.17 17.76
C GLY A 34 -3.70 -1.62 17.26
N SER A 35 -3.41 -2.55 18.18
CA SER A 35 -3.26 -3.97 17.87
C SER A 35 -4.46 -4.58 17.14
N ASN A 36 -5.67 -4.12 17.43
CA ASN A 36 -6.89 -4.58 16.76
C ASN A 36 -6.93 -4.15 15.28
N ALA A 37 -6.50 -2.92 14.97
CA ALA A 37 -6.46 -2.44 13.60
C ALA A 37 -5.40 -3.21 12.78
N LEU A 38 -4.22 -3.46 13.34
CA LEU A 38 -3.20 -4.29 12.70
C LEU A 38 -3.68 -5.72 12.45
N ARG A 39 -4.43 -6.30 13.40
CA ARG A 39 -5.02 -7.64 13.21
C ARG A 39 -6.03 -7.65 12.07
N VAL A 40 -6.92 -6.66 11.99
CA VAL A 40 -7.88 -6.55 10.88
C VAL A 40 -7.14 -6.42 9.55
N VAL A 41 -6.10 -5.57 9.47
CA VAL A 41 -5.29 -5.42 8.25
C VAL A 41 -4.62 -6.73 7.86
N ARG A 42 -4.13 -7.51 8.83
CA ARG A 42 -3.44 -8.77 8.57
C ARG A 42 -4.38 -9.89 8.16
N ASP A 43 -5.52 -10.02 8.85
CA ASP A 43 -6.36 -11.22 8.78
C ASP A 43 -7.60 -11.03 7.88
N SER A 44 -7.85 -9.80 7.39
CA SER A 44 -8.96 -9.52 6.48
C SER A 44 -8.67 -10.04 5.08
N HIS A 45 -9.67 -10.68 4.46
CA HIS A 45 -9.64 -11.02 3.03
C HIS A 45 -10.11 -9.87 2.13
N LYS A 46 -10.48 -8.75 2.69
CA LYS A 46 -10.91 -7.55 1.98
C LYS A 46 -9.89 -6.43 2.16
N PRO A 47 -9.72 -5.53 1.18
CA PRO A 47 -8.89 -4.36 1.37
C PRO A 47 -9.31 -3.55 2.60
N VAL A 48 -8.35 -3.03 3.35
CA VAL A 48 -8.60 -2.27 4.58
C VAL A 48 -8.04 -0.86 4.45
N ILE A 49 -8.90 0.15 4.64
CA ILE A 49 -8.49 1.55 4.74
C ILE A 49 -8.35 1.90 6.23
N THR A 50 -7.13 2.19 6.65
CA THR A 50 -6.85 2.69 7.99
C THR A 50 -6.77 4.21 7.99
N ILE A 51 -7.49 4.84 8.94
CA ILE A 51 -7.56 6.30 9.07
C ILE A 51 -6.99 6.70 10.42
N LYS A 52 -6.00 7.59 10.40
CA LYS A 52 -5.35 8.15 11.58
C LYS A 52 -5.42 9.68 11.55
N GLY A 53 -5.40 10.28 12.73
CA GLY A 53 -5.43 11.75 12.82
C GLY A 53 -6.82 12.35 12.65
N LYS A 54 -6.86 13.68 12.63
CA LYS A 54 -8.10 14.47 12.57
C LYS A 54 -8.25 15.27 11.27
N GLN A 55 -7.18 15.38 10.49
CA GLN A 55 -7.17 16.18 9.26
C GLN A 55 -7.11 15.24 8.06
N HIS A 56 -8.20 15.15 7.36
CA HIS A 56 -8.28 14.38 6.12
C HIS A 56 -8.63 15.33 4.98
N ARG A 57 -7.99 15.13 3.84
CA ARG A 57 -8.36 15.83 2.62
C ARG A 57 -9.71 15.31 2.15
N LYS A 58 -10.52 16.18 1.57
CA LYS A 58 -11.81 15.78 1.01
C LYS A 58 -11.58 15.06 -0.32
N GLY A 59 -12.08 13.83 -0.42
CA GLY A 59 -12.03 13.03 -1.64
C GLY A 59 -10.78 12.15 -1.76
N CYS A 60 -10.61 11.54 -2.91
CA CYS A 60 -9.48 10.66 -3.25
C CYS A 60 -8.96 11.02 -4.64
N LYS A 61 -8.40 12.24 -4.79
CA LYS A 61 -7.89 12.73 -6.08
C LYS A 61 -6.50 12.21 -6.42
N ASN A 62 -5.64 12.02 -5.42
CA ASN A 62 -4.26 11.59 -5.59
C ASN A 62 -4.00 10.33 -4.78
N ILE A 63 -3.83 9.19 -5.45
CA ILE A 63 -3.43 7.92 -4.85
C ILE A 63 -1.92 7.79 -4.97
N VAL A 64 -1.21 7.72 -3.85
CA VAL A 64 0.23 7.44 -3.83
C VAL A 64 0.43 5.95 -3.84
N LEU A 65 1.18 5.47 -4.82
CA LEU A 65 1.45 4.05 -5.05
C LEU A 65 2.97 3.80 -4.94
N PRO A 66 3.48 3.42 -3.75
CA PRO A 66 4.86 3.01 -3.62
C PRO A 66 5.10 1.68 -4.33
N LEU A 67 6.11 1.61 -5.18
CA LEU A 67 6.51 0.41 -5.90
C LEU A 67 7.98 0.10 -5.64
N ASP A 68 8.25 -1.15 -5.34
CA ASP A 68 9.59 -1.74 -5.24
C ASP A 68 10.01 -2.46 -6.52
N LEU A 69 9.10 -2.51 -7.51
CA LEU A 69 9.28 -3.13 -8.82
C LEU A 69 9.61 -4.64 -8.75
N THR A 70 9.09 -5.30 -7.73
CA THR A 70 9.12 -6.77 -7.58
C THR A 70 8.04 -7.46 -8.43
N LYS A 71 7.95 -8.80 -8.32
CA LYS A 71 6.95 -9.62 -9.04
C LYS A 71 5.49 -9.21 -8.76
N GLU A 72 5.22 -8.69 -7.56
CA GLU A 72 3.87 -8.28 -7.14
C GLU A 72 3.43 -6.93 -7.72
N THR A 73 4.33 -6.21 -8.39
CA THR A 73 4.04 -4.89 -8.96
C THR A 73 2.83 -4.90 -9.90
N LYS A 74 2.65 -5.96 -10.71
CA LYS A 74 1.54 -6.04 -11.66
C LYS A 74 0.18 -6.04 -10.97
N GLU A 75 0.03 -6.83 -9.91
CA GLU A 75 -1.22 -6.91 -9.16
C GLU A 75 -1.51 -5.60 -8.43
N LYS A 76 -0.50 -5.04 -7.78
CA LYS A 76 -0.58 -3.75 -7.10
C LYS A 76 -1.05 -2.63 -8.04
N VAL A 77 -0.47 -2.57 -9.24
CA VAL A 77 -0.84 -1.60 -10.28
C VAL A 77 -2.26 -1.83 -10.79
N ALA A 78 -2.66 -3.09 -11.05
CA ALA A 78 -4.01 -3.42 -11.50
C ALA A 78 -5.07 -2.99 -10.48
N LYS A 79 -4.85 -3.25 -9.19
CA LYS A 79 -5.73 -2.81 -8.10
C LYS A 79 -5.77 -1.28 -7.97
N ALA A 80 -4.64 -0.60 -8.14
CA ALA A 80 -4.60 0.86 -8.12
C ALA A 80 -5.40 1.48 -9.28
N ILE A 81 -5.30 0.90 -10.48
CA ILE A 81 -6.08 1.33 -11.66
C ILE A 81 -7.58 1.16 -11.40
N GLU A 82 -7.99 -0.01 -10.89
CA GLU A 82 -9.40 -0.29 -10.56
C GLU A 82 -9.95 0.76 -9.59
N PHE A 83 -9.20 1.03 -8.52
CA PHE A 83 -9.58 2.01 -7.51
C PHE A 83 -9.60 3.43 -8.08
N ALA A 84 -8.58 3.82 -8.85
CA ALA A 84 -8.48 5.14 -9.47
C ALA A 84 -9.63 5.42 -10.44
N LYS A 85 -10.02 4.46 -11.27
CA LYS A 85 -11.17 4.58 -12.17
C LYS A 85 -12.48 4.82 -11.42
N ARG A 86 -12.68 4.15 -10.29
CA ARG A 86 -13.88 4.28 -9.46
C ARG A 86 -14.02 5.66 -8.84
N PHE A 87 -12.91 6.28 -8.44
CA PHE A 87 -12.91 7.58 -7.73
C PHE A 87 -12.44 8.76 -8.56
N GLY A 88 -12.12 8.58 -9.84
CA GLY A 88 -11.58 9.63 -10.70
C GLY A 88 -10.24 10.16 -10.21
N SER A 89 -9.35 9.26 -9.76
CA SER A 89 -8.09 9.61 -9.11
C SER A 89 -6.93 9.61 -10.09
N THR A 90 -5.92 10.45 -9.83
CA THR A 90 -4.58 10.35 -10.42
C THR A 90 -3.72 9.41 -9.58
N ILE A 91 -2.97 8.51 -10.22
CA ILE A 91 -1.99 7.65 -9.53
C ILE A 91 -0.63 8.34 -9.50
N ARG A 92 -0.06 8.48 -8.30
CA ARG A 92 1.27 9.02 -8.02
C ARG A 92 2.20 7.87 -7.67
N VAL A 93 2.86 7.30 -8.67
CA VAL A 93 3.83 6.21 -8.46
C VAL A 93 5.11 6.77 -7.87
N VAL A 94 5.63 6.12 -6.83
CA VAL A 94 6.91 6.45 -6.22
C VAL A 94 7.74 5.20 -5.97
N SER A 95 9.02 5.25 -6.31
CA SER A 95 10.02 4.26 -5.89
C SER A 95 11.08 4.95 -5.05
N VAL A 96 11.39 4.38 -3.88
CA VAL A 96 12.43 4.92 -3.00
C VAL A 96 13.73 4.18 -3.27
N LEU A 97 14.78 4.92 -3.58
CA LEU A 97 16.09 4.39 -3.89
C LEU A 97 17.05 4.57 -2.71
N LEU A 98 17.59 3.46 -2.24
CA LEU A 98 18.55 3.41 -1.13
C LEU A 98 20.01 3.27 -1.61
N THR A 99 20.24 3.35 -2.91
CA THR A 99 21.58 3.19 -3.52
C THR A 99 21.86 4.29 -4.53
N ASN A 100 23.13 4.56 -4.75
CA ASN A 100 23.61 5.49 -5.77
C ASN A 100 24.14 4.78 -7.04
N ASP A 101 23.97 3.46 -7.15
CA ASP A 101 24.38 2.69 -8.32
C ASP A 101 23.58 3.13 -9.55
N GLU A 102 24.26 3.74 -10.51
CA GLU A 102 23.64 4.28 -11.74
C GLU A 102 22.95 3.20 -12.58
N PHE A 103 23.47 1.99 -12.58
CA PHE A 103 22.84 0.88 -13.31
C PHE A 103 21.47 0.55 -12.72
N ILE A 104 21.38 0.50 -11.39
CA ILE A 104 20.11 0.27 -10.65
C ILE A 104 19.16 1.43 -10.91
N VAL A 105 19.65 2.68 -10.81
CA VAL A 105 18.84 3.88 -11.09
C VAL A 105 18.24 3.84 -12.49
N ASN A 106 19.07 3.59 -13.52
CA ASN A 106 18.64 3.56 -14.92
C ASN A 106 17.63 2.42 -15.18
N ARG A 107 17.81 1.27 -14.54
CA ARG A 107 16.87 0.16 -14.63
C ARG A 107 15.53 0.52 -14.02
N LEU A 108 15.53 1.07 -12.81
CA LEU A 108 14.32 1.49 -12.10
C LEU A 108 13.57 2.59 -12.86
N THR A 109 14.28 3.57 -13.41
CA THR A 109 13.68 4.64 -14.22
C THR A 109 12.91 4.05 -15.41
N ARG A 110 13.52 3.15 -16.17
CA ARG A 110 12.84 2.48 -17.29
C ARG A 110 11.63 1.67 -16.87
N GLN A 111 11.73 0.96 -15.75
CA GLN A 111 10.60 0.19 -15.23
C GLN A 111 9.45 1.09 -14.76
N LEU A 112 9.74 2.21 -14.09
CA LEU A 112 8.75 3.20 -13.70
C LEU A 112 8.06 3.84 -14.91
N ASP A 113 8.82 4.18 -15.96
CA ASP A 113 8.27 4.74 -17.20
C ASP A 113 7.32 3.75 -17.88
N GLN A 114 7.66 2.45 -17.89
CA GLN A 114 6.79 1.39 -18.40
C GLN A 114 5.50 1.28 -17.59
N VAL A 115 5.58 1.32 -16.26
CA VAL A 115 4.42 1.30 -15.37
C VAL A 115 3.54 2.52 -15.59
N LYS A 116 4.13 3.71 -15.65
CA LYS A 116 3.41 4.96 -15.93
C LYS A 116 2.67 4.88 -17.27
N LYS A 117 3.36 4.47 -18.33
CA LYS A 117 2.77 4.31 -19.67
C LYS A 117 1.59 3.34 -19.61
N TYR A 118 1.76 2.18 -18.99
CA TYR A 118 0.70 1.18 -18.84
C TYR A 118 -0.54 1.74 -18.11
N ILE A 119 -0.35 2.48 -17.00
CA ILE A 119 -1.45 3.11 -16.25
C ILE A 119 -2.21 4.12 -17.13
N MET A 120 -1.47 4.96 -17.89
CA MET A 120 -2.06 5.96 -18.79
C MET A 120 -2.80 5.31 -19.95
N GLU A 121 -2.31 4.22 -20.51
CA GLU A 121 -3.00 3.43 -21.54
C GLU A 121 -4.32 2.81 -21.02
N GLN A 122 -4.43 2.60 -19.71
CA GLN A 122 -5.69 2.19 -19.09
C GLN A 122 -6.68 3.37 -18.84
N GLY A 123 -6.35 4.58 -19.27
CA GLY A 123 -7.19 5.76 -19.11
C GLY A 123 -7.15 6.39 -17.71
N VAL A 124 -6.08 6.21 -16.96
CA VAL A 124 -5.87 6.81 -15.65
C VAL A 124 -4.66 7.73 -15.69
N ASP A 125 -4.83 8.97 -15.20
CA ASP A 125 -3.72 9.91 -15.08
C ASP A 125 -2.66 9.39 -14.12
N CYS A 126 -1.38 9.51 -14.52
CA CYS A 126 -0.27 8.96 -13.74
C CYS A 126 0.98 9.85 -13.78
N THR A 127 1.61 10.01 -12.63
CA THR A 127 3.00 10.49 -12.50
C THR A 127 3.86 9.40 -11.87
N ALA A 128 5.15 9.37 -12.21
CA ALA A 128 6.09 8.41 -11.62
C ALA A 128 7.40 9.12 -11.27
N GLU A 129 7.88 8.91 -10.05
CA GLU A 129 9.08 9.56 -9.53
C GLU A 129 9.95 8.58 -8.74
N ILE A 130 11.27 8.78 -8.81
CA ILE A 130 12.24 8.14 -7.93
C ILE A 130 12.65 9.13 -6.84
N VAL A 131 12.41 8.75 -5.59
CA VAL A 131 12.88 9.50 -4.42
C VAL A 131 14.18 8.88 -3.93
N ARG A 132 15.23 9.69 -3.80
CA ARG A 132 16.50 9.26 -3.21
C ARG A 132 16.50 9.63 -1.73
N ASP A 133 16.83 8.67 -0.87
CA ASP A 133 17.15 8.97 0.53
C ASP A 133 18.54 9.61 0.58
N THR A 134 18.59 10.94 0.50
CA THR A 134 19.85 11.73 0.55
C THR A 134 20.24 12.11 1.97
N LYS A 135 19.36 11.90 2.95
CA LYS A 135 19.59 12.41 4.31
C LYS A 135 20.20 11.39 5.26
N GLY A 136 20.14 10.10 4.90
CA GLY A 136 20.58 9.02 5.80
C GLY A 136 19.80 9.00 7.12
N GLY A 137 19.27 7.84 7.51
CA GLY A 137 18.56 7.69 8.76
C GLY A 137 17.04 7.81 8.69
N GLN A 138 16.46 8.12 7.54
CA GLN A 138 15.01 7.97 7.31
C GLN A 138 14.67 6.51 7.01
N THR A 139 13.52 6.06 7.49
CA THR A 139 12.99 4.76 7.07
C THR A 139 12.35 4.86 5.69
N LEU A 140 12.20 3.73 5.00
CA LEU A 140 11.45 3.67 3.74
C LEU A 140 10.02 4.22 3.91
N ALA A 141 9.39 3.96 5.06
CA ALA A 141 8.08 4.49 5.39
C ALA A 141 8.06 6.02 5.47
N ASP A 142 9.06 6.63 6.10
CA ASP A 142 9.18 8.08 6.19
C ASP A 142 9.33 8.72 4.82
N SER A 143 10.17 8.16 3.95
CA SER A 143 10.36 8.64 2.57
C SER A 143 9.08 8.57 1.74
N ILE A 144 8.30 7.51 1.89
CA ILE A 144 6.98 7.35 1.24
C ILE A 144 6.00 8.42 1.75
N ILE A 145 5.94 8.63 3.06
CA ILE A 145 5.02 9.59 3.68
C ILE A 145 5.39 11.02 3.31
N ASP A 146 6.69 11.35 3.30
CA ASP A 146 7.18 12.66 2.87
C ASP A 146 6.80 12.94 1.40
N TYR A 147 6.99 11.96 0.52
CA TYR A 147 6.54 12.07 -0.87
C TYR A 147 5.03 12.25 -0.96
N ALA A 148 4.26 11.47 -0.20
CA ALA A 148 2.81 11.57 -0.19
C ALA A 148 2.33 12.96 0.26
N ASN A 149 2.98 13.56 1.25
CA ASN A 149 2.67 14.91 1.67
C ASN A 149 3.02 15.96 0.59
N LYS A 150 4.20 15.86 -0.04
CA LYS A 150 4.65 16.77 -1.10
C LYS A 150 3.76 16.69 -2.35
N SER A 151 3.36 15.49 -2.75
CA SER A 151 2.50 15.25 -3.92
C SER A 151 1.01 15.46 -3.64
N LYS A 152 0.65 15.95 -2.44
CA LYS A 152 -0.74 16.14 -2.00
C LYS A 152 -1.55 14.83 -2.08
N GLY A 153 -0.96 13.71 -1.69
CA GLY A 153 -1.60 12.41 -1.64
C GLY A 153 -2.80 12.41 -0.70
N ASP A 154 -3.90 11.83 -1.11
CA ASP A 154 -5.13 11.69 -0.32
C ASP A 154 -5.26 10.27 0.25
N LEU A 155 -4.60 9.32 -0.39
CA LEU A 155 -4.57 7.91 -0.03
C LEU A 155 -3.19 7.33 -0.38
N ILE A 156 -2.61 6.54 0.53
CA ILE A 156 -1.43 5.72 0.23
C ILE A 156 -1.91 4.28 0.05
N MET A 157 -1.59 3.66 -1.09
CA MET A 157 -1.98 2.28 -1.37
C MET A 157 -0.77 1.36 -1.26
N ILE A 158 -0.83 0.38 -0.35
CA ILE A 158 0.25 -0.58 -0.09
C ILE A 158 -0.25 -2.02 -0.20
N MET A 159 0.66 -2.95 -0.42
CA MET A 159 0.43 -4.37 -0.22
C MET A 159 0.97 -4.81 1.12
N THR A 160 0.19 -5.62 1.86
CA THR A 160 0.51 -5.99 3.24
C THR A 160 1.18 -7.34 3.39
N GLN A 161 1.06 -8.20 2.40
CA GLN A 161 1.69 -9.52 2.42
C GLN A 161 2.82 -9.55 1.39
N GLN A 162 4.04 -9.88 1.85
CA GLN A 162 5.10 -10.39 0.99
C GLN A 162 4.99 -11.91 1.01
N GLU A 163 5.06 -12.52 -0.18
CA GLU A 163 5.14 -13.97 -0.28
C GLU A 163 6.41 -14.47 0.39
N THR A 164 6.27 -15.00 1.60
CA THR A 164 7.22 -15.95 2.17
C THR A 164 6.65 -17.34 1.93
N GLU A 165 7.50 -18.32 1.63
CA GLU A 165 7.14 -19.73 1.42
C GLU A 165 6.48 -20.38 2.65
N PHE A 166 6.29 -19.63 3.73
CA PHE A 166 5.67 -20.06 4.99
C PHE A 166 4.31 -19.39 5.14
N THR A 167 3.33 -20.19 5.45
CA THR A 167 1.88 -19.94 5.52
C THR A 167 1.41 -18.89 6.55
N ASP A 168 2.27 -18.07 7.12
CA ASP A 168 1.86 -17.06 8.09
C ASP A 168 1.64 -15.70 7.43
N TYR A 169 0.44 -15.15 7.59
CA TYR A 169 0.05 -13.81 7.18
C TYR A 169 0.93 -12.75 7.85
N PHE A 170 1.88 -12.21 7.12
CA PHE A 170 2.85 -11.24 7.62
C PHE A 170 2.68 -9.88 6.93
N ILE A 171 2.63 -8.80 7.73
CA ILE A 171 2.70 -7.44 7.19
C ILE A 171 4.18 -7.07 7.13
N GLY A 172 4.72 -6.82 5.93
CA GLY A 172 6.11 -6.40 5.76
C GLY A 172 6.43 -5.16 6.61
N SER A 173 7.64 -5.06 7.11
CA SER A 173 8.08 -3.98 8.01
C SER A 173 7.84 -2.58 7.45
N SER A 174 8.05 -2.39 6.15
CA SER A 174 7.81 -1.11 5.47
C SER A 174 6.33 -0.75 5.40
N ALA A 175 5.46 -1.72 5.06
CA ALA A 175 4.02 -1.54 5.05
C ALA A 175 3.50 -1.22 6.45
N GLN A 176 3.94 -1.94 7.46
CA GLN A 176 3.60 -1.69 8.86
C GLN A 176 4.08 -0.30 9.31
N GLY A 177 5.27 0.12 8.88
CA GLY A 177 5.80 1.47 9.14
C GLY A 177 4.88 2.56 8.58
N VAL A 178 4.46 2.43 7.31
CA VAL A 178 3.53 3.38 6.69
C VAL A 178 2.21 3.44 7.45
N ILE A 179 1.60 2.29 7.77
CA ILE A 179 0.34 2.24 8.51
C ILE A 179 0.48 2.88 9.91
N ASN A 180 1.61 2.65 10.58
CA ASN A 180 1.84 3.17 11.92
C ASN A 180 2.03 4.68 11.97
N VAL A 181 2.70 5.27 10.98
CA VAL A 181 3.17 6.66 11.05
C VAL A 181 2.29 7.60 10.23
N SER A 182 1.70 7.14 9.12
CA SER A 182 0.96 8.00 8.20
C SER A 182 -0.27 8.63 8.85
N GLU A 183 -0.43 9.94 8.67
CA GLU A 183 -1.68 10.67 8.91
C GLU A 183 -2.59 10.68 7.68
N ILE A 184 -2.03 10.40 6.50
CA ILE A 184 -2.80 10.16 5.28
C ILE A 184 -3.44 8.78 5.39
N PRO A 185 -4.72 8.59 5.01
CA PRO A 185 -5.35 7.28 4.95
C PRO A 185 -4.52 6.27 4.17
N VAL A 186 -4.44 5.04 4.68
CA VAL A 186 -3.66 3.96 4.05
C VAL A 186 -4.59 2.83 3.65
N LEU A 187 -4.65 2.52 2.35
CA LEU A 187 -5.33 1.35 1.81
C LEU A 187 -4.35 0.17 1.75
N SER A 188 -4.62 -0.81 2.56
CA SER A 188 -3.90 -2.08 2.60
C SER A 188 -4.60 -3.09 1.72
N ILE A 189 -3.89 -3.61 0.72
CA ILE A 189 -4.38 -4.64 -0.20
C ILE A 189 -3.67 -5.95 0.12
N ILE A 190 -4.44 -7.03 0.11
CA ILE A 190 -3.92 -8.39 0.26
C ILE A 190 -3.70 -8.95 -1.15
N PRO A 191 -2.54 -9.53 -1.47
CA PRO A 191 -2.33 -10.23 -2.73
C PRO A 191 -3.34 -11.35 -2.90
N SER A 192 -3.78 -11.57 -4.13
CA SER A 192 -4.56 -12.75 -4.45
C SER A 192 -3.72 -14.00 -4.24
N PRO A 193 -4.27 -15.07 -3.64
CA PRO A 193 -3.54 -16.32 -3.51
C PRO A 193 -3.08 -16.79 -4.90
N LYS A 194 -1.81 -17.19 -5.03
CA LYS A 194 -1.33 -17.79 -6.28
C LYS A 194 -2.22 -18.96 -6.58
N LYS A 195 -2.85 -18.99 -7.76
CA LYS A 195 -3.35 -20.22 -8.31
C LYS A 195 -2.12 -21.08 -8.56
N ASP A 196 -2.00 -22.19 -7.81
CA ASP A 196 -1.03 -23.22 -8.12
C ASP A 196 -1.27 -23.64 -9.59
N THR A 197 -0.48 -23.08 -10.47
CA THR A 197 -0.28 -23.68 -11.78
C THR A 197 0.58 -24.90 -11.50
N THR A 198 -0.08 -26.00 -11.15
CA THR A 198 0.47 -27.33 -11.32
C THR A 198 0.90 -27.41 -12.77
N VAL A 199 2.18 -27.14 -13.01
CA VAL A 199 2.81 -27.45 -14.28
C VAL A 199 2.84 -28.96 -14.34
N PHE A 200 1.85 -29.52 -15.03
CA PHE A 200 1.88 -30.89 -15.49
C PHE A 200 3.11 -30.98 -16.40
N HIS A 201 4.19 -31.60 -15.92
CA HIS A 201 5.27 -32.08 -16.77
C HIS A 201 4.80 -33.42 -17.32
N PRO A 202 4.38 -33.52 -18.61
CA PRO A 202 4.35 -34.79 -19.27
C PRO A 202 5.81 -35.21 -19.53
N TYR A 203 6.13 -36.44 -19.25
CA TYR A 203 7.36 -37.20 -19.43
C TYR A 203 8.11 -36.90 -20.72
#